data_d9f8b6f1ac722ab13a38c176b3c6cef2
#
_entry.id   d9f8b6f1ac722ab13a38c176b3c6cef2
#
_cell.length_a   1.000
_cell.length_b   1.000
_cell.length_c   1.000
_cell.angle_alpha   90.00
_cell.angle_beta   90.00
_cell.angle_gamma   90.00
#
_symmetry.space_group_name_H-M   'P 1'
#
loop_
_entity.id
_entity.type
_entity.pdbx_description
1 polymer ?
#
loop_
_entity_poly.entity_id
_entity_poly.type
_entity_poly.pdbx_seq_one_letter_code
_entity_poly.pdbx_strand_id
1 'polypeptide(L)'
;WWIGASTSIKGIQRAAIMGDAWYAAPFLDPAKAKELLAHYLQACEEHGKEPRPVIRKDVIILEDGQRAMKVGNQIIDSGYRGMKSDAVIVGDPIQAAEQLRPFKEMGFTDVTCRCMTIPHEETLESISLLAQVREVLNN
;
A
#
# COMPACT_ATOMS: atom_id res chain seq x y z
N TRP A 1 8.21 -13.03 10.94
CA TRP A 1 8.34 -11.65 11.44
C TRP A 1 8.34 -10.66 10.29
N TRP A 2 7.41 -9.71 10.29
CA TRP A 2 7.38 -8.60 9.34
C TRP A 2 8.07 -7.40 9.99
N ILE A 3 9.13 -6.91 9.37
CA ILE A 3 9.92 -5.80 9.90
C ILE A 3 9.58 -4.51 9.15
N GLY A 4 9.04 -3.53 9.89
CA GLY A 4 8.73 -2.21 9.36
C GLY A 4 9.99 -1.39 9.11
N ALA A 5 10.15 -0.88 7.89
CA ALA A 5 11.17 0.12 7.59
C ALA A 5 10.61 1.08 6.53
N SER A 6 10.71 2.39 6.80
CA SER A 6 10.14 3.42 5.93
C SER A 6 11.09 3.81 4.79
N THR A 7 12.05 4.70 5.05
CA THR A 7 12.97 5.24 4.03
C THR A 7 14.44 4.99 4.37
N SER A 8 14.72 4.42 5.53
CA SER A 8 16.09 4.12 5.95
C SER A 8 16.60 2.88 5.23
N ILE A 9 17.59 3.03 4.35
CA ILE A 9 18.23 1.90 3.64
C ILE A 9 18.76 0.86 4.65
N LYS A 10 19.41 1.28 5.74
CA LYS A 10 19.87 0.37 6.79
C LYS A 10 18.71 -0.38 7.47
N GLY A 11 17.56 0.28 7.64
CA GLY A 11 16.36 -0.36 8.18
C GLY A 11 15.79 -1.40 7.23
N ILE A 12 15.77 -1.11 5.92
CA ILE A 12 15.31 -1.99 4.86
C ILE A 12 16.24 -3.22 4.72
N GLN A 13 17.56 -3.00 4.73
CA GLN A 13 18.54 -4.09 4.75
C GLN A 13 18.38 -4.99 5.99
N ARG A 14 18.13 -4.39 7.17
CA ARG A 14 17.84 -5.16 8.37
C ARG A 14 16.56 -6.00 8.22
N ALA A 15 15.53 -5.47 7.59
CA ALA A 15 14.30 -6.22 7.31
C ALA A 15 14.55 -7.43 6.41
N ALA A 16 15.42 -7.30 5.40
CA ALA A 16 15.83 -8.41 4.55
C ALA A 16 16.60 -9.49 5.31
N ILE A 17 17.51 -9.10 6.21
CA ILE A 17 18.40 -10.05 6.91
C ILE A 17 17.68 -10.76 8.05
N MET A 18 16.92 -10.03 8.86
CA MET A 18 16.38 -10.49 10.15
C MET A 18 14.90 -10.85 10.08
N GLY A 19 14.15 -10.38 9.07
CA GLY A 19 12.72 -10.62 8.93
C GLY A 19 12.37 -11.70 7.92
N ASP A 20 11.10 -12.09 7.93
CA ASP A 20 10.47 -12.91 6.89
C ASP A 20 9.85 -12.04 5.79
N ALA A 21 9.64 -10.74 6.07
CA ALA A 21 9.12 -9.77 5.13
C ALA A 21 9.55 -8.34 5.48
N TRP A 22 9.69 -7.49 4.47
CA TRP A 22 9.77 -6.04 4.65
C TRP A 22 8.37 -5.42 4.59
N TYR A 23 7.98 -4.73 5.66
CA TYR A 23 6.72 -4.00 5.74
C TYR A 23 6.95 -2.52 5.41
N ALA A 24 6.67 -2.16 4.16
CA ALA A 24 6.92 -0.82 3.63
C ALA A 24 5.87 0.20 4.09
N ALA A 25 6.29 1.45 4.23
CA ALA A 25 5.46 2.52 4.73
C ALA A 25 4.33 2.93 3.76
N PRO A 26 3.17 3.39 4.27
CA PRO A 26 1.99 3.71 3.45
C PRO A 26 2.16 4.94 2.56
N PHE A 27 3.04 5.88 2.94
CA PHE A 27 3.23 7.16 2.25
C PHE A 27 4.16 7.08 1.03
N LEU A 28 4.67 5.90 0.71
CA LEU A 28 5.52 5.72 -0.47
C LEU A 28 4.68 5.81 -1.75
N ASP A 29 5.02 6.74 -2.62
CA ASP A 29 4.58 6.74 -4.00
C ASP A 29 5.27 5.62 -4.81
N PRO A 30 4.79 5.27 -6.01
CA PRO A 30 5.36 4.18 -6.80
C PRO A 30 6.85 4.37 -7.12
N ALA A 31 7.31 5.59 -7.39
CA ALA A 31 8.70 5.86 -7.75
C ALA A 31 9.64 5.60 -6.56
N LYS A 32 9.29 6.13 -5.39
CA LYS A 32 10.06 5.91 -4.16
C LYS A 32 9.99 4.47 -3.67
N ALA A 33 8.83 3.82 -3.81
CA ALA A 33 8.68 2.40 -3.48
C ALA A 33 9.61 1.53 -4.35
N LYS A 34 9.72 1.81 -5.65
CA LYS A 34 10.60 1.10 -6.58
C LYS A 34 12.08 1.26 -6.20
N GLU A 35 12.51 2.48 -5.88
CA GLU A 35 13.88 2.76 -5.42
C GLU A 35 14.24 1.92 -4.18
N LEU A 36 13.36 1.98 -3.16
CA LEU A 36 13.60 1.28 -1.89
C LEU A 36 13.48 -0.24 -2.01
N LEU A 37 12.60 -0.72 -2.90
CA LEU A 37 12.47 -2.15 -3.19
C LEU A 37 13.76 -2.71 -3.78
N ALA A 38 14.46 -1.97 -4.65
CA ALA A 38 15.74 -2.40 -5.20
C ALA A 38 16.78 -2.69 -4.09
N HIS A 39 16.87 -1.83 -3.06
CA HIS A 39 17.75 -2.06 -1.91
C HIS A 39 17.34 -3.29 -1.08
N TYR A 40 16.03 -3.54 -0.95
CA TYR A 40 15.53 -4.72 -0.26
C TYR A 40 15.89 -6.00 -1.00
N LEU A 41 15.62 -6.04 -2.32
CA LEU A 41 15.90 -7.20 -3.16
C LEU A 41 17.40 -7.53 -3.21
N GLN A 42 18.25 -6.51 -3.34
CA GLN A 42 19.71 -6.67 -3.29
C GLN A 42 20.15 -7.30 -1.96
N ALA A 43 19.65 -6.78 -0.85
CA ALA A 43 20.00 -7.33 0.47
C ALA A 43 19.50 -8.78 0.66
N CYS A 44 18.33 -9.14 0.11
CA CYS A 44 17.85 -10.52 0.11
C CYS A 44 18.78 -11.43 -0.69
N GLU A 45 19.18 -11.02 -1.90
CA GLU A 45 20.10 -11.78 -2.76
C GLU A 45 21.45 -12.02 -2.08
N GLU A 46 22.06 -10.95 -1.52
CA GLU A 46 23.35 -11.01 -0.81
C GLU A 46 23.34 -11.98 0.39
N HIS A 47 22.16 -12.20 1.00
CA HIS A 47 22.02 -13.03 2.20
C HIS A 47 21.26 -14.35 1.93
N GLY A 48 20.97 -14.68 0.68
CA GLY A 48 20.27 -15.91 0.29
C GLY A 48 18.86 -16.02 0.88
N LYS A 49 18.13 -14.88 0.98
CA LYS A 49 16.76 -14.80 1.49
C LYS A 49 15.76 -14.68 0.36
N GLU A 50 14.65 -15.41 0.48
CA GLU A 50 13.50 -15.24 -0.42
C GLU A 50 12.82 -13.88 -0.14
N PRO A 51 12.71 -12.99 -1.13
CA PRO A 51 12.13 -11.66 -0.89
C PRO A 51 10.62 -11.73 -0.71
N ARG A 52 10.12 -11.06 0.31
CA ARG A 52 8.69 -10.84 0.54
C ARG A 52 8.43 -9.36 0.89
N PRO A 53 8.36 -8.48 -0.11
CA PRO A 53 8.02 -7.08 0.13
C PRO A 53 6.51 -6.92 0.28
N VAL A 54 6.10 -6.35 1.41
CA VAL A 54 4.71 -6.04 1.75
C VAL A 54 4.56 -4.52 1.83
N ILE A 55 3.54 -3.95 1.19
CA ILE A 55 3.26 -2.52 1.33
C ILE A 55 1.94 -2.29 2.07
N ARG A 56 1.92 -1.32 2.98
CA ARG A 56 0.67 -0.81 3.55
C ARG A 56 0.14 0.32 2.68
N LYS A 57 -1.18 0.34 2.45
CA LYS A 57 -1.89 1.48 1.87
C LYS A 57 -3.10 1.84 2.72
N ASP A 58 -3.30 3.13 2.92
CA ASP A 58 -4.50 3.65 3.55
C ASP A 58 -5.53 3.85 2.43
N VAL A 59 -6.77 3.33 2.62
CA VAL A 59 -7.74 3.19 1.53
C VAL A 59 -9.13 3.73 1.89
N ILE A 60 -9.86 4.23 0.89
CA ILE A 60 -11.31 4.41 0.88
C ILE A 60 -11.83 3.82 -0.41
N ILE A 61 -12.60 2.74 -0.31
CA ILE A 61 -13.15 2.04 -1.48
C ILE A 61 -14.66 1.98 -1.30
N LEU A 62 -15.40 2.63 -2.18
CA LEU A 62 -16.86 2.64 -2.18
C LEU A 62 -17.36 2.23 -3.58
N GLU A 63 -18.58 1.70 -3.68
CA GLU A 63 -19.20 1.42 -4.99
C GLU A 63 -19.29 2.67 -5.86
N ASP A 64 -19.61 3.82 -5.25
CA ASP A 64 -19.56 5.13 -5.88
C ASP A 64 -18.14 5.74 -5.77
N GLY A 65 -17.34 5.57 -6.83
CA GLY A 65 -15.98 6.10 -6.90
C GLY A 65 -15.90 7.62 -6.78
N GLN A 66 -16.90 8.37 -7.25
CA GLN A 66 -16.93 9.84 -7.11
C GLN A 66 -17.15 10.23 -5.66
N ARG A 67 -18.03 9.52 -4.94
CA ARG A 67 -18.21 9.70 -3.50
C ARG A 67 -16.93 9.36 -2.74
N ALA A 68 -16.28 8.27 -3.07
CA ALA A 68 -14.99 7.90 -2.48
C ALA A 68 -13.97 9.02 -2.65
N MET A 69 -13.79 9.53 -3.87
CA MET A 69 -12.87 10.63 -4.17
C MET A 69 -13.20 11.89 -3.38
N LYS A 70 -14.47 12.28 -3.31
CA LYS A 70 -14.90 13.46 -2.53
C LYS A 70 -14.54 13.32 -1.05
N VAL A 71 -14.87 12.18 -0.45
CA VAL A 71 -14.57 11.90 0.98
C VAL A 71 -13.05 11.85 1.20
N GLY A 72 -12.32 11.16 0.33
CA GLY A 72 -10.86 11.05 0.40
C GLY A 72 -10.17 12.41 0.34
N ASN A 73 -10.55 13.26 -0.61
CA ASN A 73 -9.97 14.61 -0.74
C ASN A 73 -10.24 15.45 0.51
N GLN A 74 -11.46 15.43 1.06
CA GLN A 74 -11.78 16.16 2.29
C GLN A 74 -10.89 15.74 3.47
N ILE A 75 -10.62 14.44 3.60
CA ILE A 75 -9.77 13.91 4.67
C ILE A 75 -8.32 14.30 4.46
N ILE A 76 -7.81 14.21 3.24
CA ILE A 76 -6.43 14.60 2.89
C ILE A 76 -6.24 16.11 3.11
N ASP A 77 -7.15 16.94 2.64
CA ASP A 77 -7.09 18.39 2.78
C ASP A 77 -7.16 18.85 4.26
N SER A 78 -7.79 18.03 5.12
CA SER A 78 -7.75 18.25 6.57
C SER A 78 -6.41 17.88 7.24
N GLY A 79 -5.41 17.45 6.47
CA GLY A 79 -4.08 17.11 6.95
C GLY A 79 -3.93 15.69 7.45
N TYR A 80 -4.63 14.72 6.86
CA TYR A 80 -4.58 13.32 7.23
C TYR A 80 -3.15 12.79 7.34
N ARG A 81 -2.63 12.63 8.56
CA ARG A 81 -1.31 12.06 8.86
C ARG A 81 -0.15 12.67 8.06
N GLY A 82 -0.32 13.87 7.50
CA GLY A 82 0.65 14.50 6.59
C GLY A 82 0.84 13.77 5.25
N MET A 83 -0.08 12.87 4.90
CA MET A 83 -0.02 12.11 3.64
C MET A 83 -0.54 12.96 2.48
N LYS A 84 0.02 12.73 1.30
CA LYS A 84 -0.45 13.32 0.04
C LYS A 84 -1.48 12.42 -0.62
N SER A 85 -2.24 12.96 -1.57
CA SER A 85 -3.27 12.23 -2.31
C SER A 85 -2.72 11.03 -3.10
N ASP A 86 -1.50 11.10 -3.60
CA ASP A 86 -0.82 10.02 -4.33
C ASP A 86 -0.34 8.85 -3.45
N ALA A 87 -0.37 9.04 -2.13
CA ALA A 87 0.02 8.02 -1.17
C ALA A 87 -1.15 7.14 -0.70
N VAL A 88 -2.40 7.56 -0.91
CA VAL A 88 -3.61 6.84 -0.52
C VAL A 88 -4.31 6.22 -1.73
N ILE A 89 -5.13 5.21 -1.49
CA ILE A 89 -5.92 4.53 -2.52
C ILE A 89 -7.39 4.92 -2.33
N VAL A 90 -7.97 5.60 -3.30
CA VAL A 90 -9.33 6.12 -3.19
C VAL A 90 -10.08 5.91 -4.50
N GLY A 91 -11.29 5.33 -4.44
CA GLY A 91 -12.13 5.13 -5.62
C GLY A 91 -13.08 3.95 -5.49
N ASP A 92 -13.64 3.52 -6.62
CA ASP A 92 -14.32 2.23 -6.73
C ASP A 92 -13.31 1.07 -6.83
N PRO A 93 -13.74 -0.19 -6.82
CA PRO A 93 -12.83 -1.34 -6.88
C PRO A 93 -11.89 -1.36 -8.10
N ILE A 94 -12.35 -0.89 -9.26
CA ILE A 94 -11.54 -0.83 -10.49
C ILE A 94 -10.47 0.25 -10.34
N GLN A 95 -10.86 1.45 -9.93
CA GLN A 95 -9.94 2.57 -9.69
C GLN A 95 -8.89 2.23 -8.62
N ALA A 96 -9.31 1.56 -7.55
CA ALA A 96 -8.40 1.12 -6.50
C ALA A 96 -7.39 0.07 -6.99
N ALA A 97 -7.83 -0.89 -7.81
CA ALA A 97 -6.95 -1.87 -8.42
C ALA A 97 -5.92 -1.22 -9.36
N GLU A 98 -6.33 -0.26 -10.19
CA GLU A 98 -5.41 0.48 -11.07
C GLU A 98 -4.36 1.28 -10.29
N GLN A 99 -4.72 1.88 -9.15
CA GLN A 99 -3.77 2.56 -8.27
C GLN A 99 -2.80 1.60 -7.57
N LEU A 100 -3.19 0.35 -7.33
CA LEU A 100 -2.35 -0.69 -6.73
C LEU A 100 -1.49 -1.44 -7.76
N ARG A 101 -1.89 -1.47 -9.03
CA ARG A 101 -1.22 -2.20 -10.10
C ARG A 101 0.30 -1.91 -10.20
N PRO A 102 0.77 -0.65 -10.12
CA PRO A 102 2.21 -0.36 -10.17
C PRO A 102 3.00 -1.07 -9.06
N PHE A 103 2.44 -1.23 -7.86
CA PHE A 103 3.10 -1.93 -6.76
C PHE A 103 3.19 -3.43 -7.03
N LYS A 104 2.14 -4.04 -7.56
CA LYS A 104 2.15 -5.45 -7.99
C LYS A 104 3.19 -5.69 -9.09
N GLU A 105 3.20 -4.85 -10.13
CA GLU A 105 4.10 -4.98 -11.27
C GLU A 105 5.58 -4.81 -10.91
N MET A 106 5.89 -3.98 -9.93
CA MET A 106 7.27 -3.83 -9.46
C MET A 106 7.72 -4.97 -8.52
N GLY A 107 6.80 -5.83 -8.04
CA GLY A 107 7.14 -7.04 -7.30
C GLY A 107 6.72 -7.06 -5.83
N PHE A 108 5.89 -6.12 -5.35
CA PHE A 108 5.27 -6.29 -4.02
C PHE A 108 4.35 -7.51 -4.02
N THR A 109 4.55 -8.41 -3.05
CA THR A 109 3.82 -9.68 -2.93
C THR A 109 2.48 -9.55 -2.22
N ASP A 110 2.41 -8.60 -1.29
CA ASP A 110 1.23 -8.40 -0.45
C ASP A 110 0.94 -6.89 -0.27
N VAL A 111 -0.33 -6.55 -0.19
CA VAL A 111 -0.81 -5.22 0.20
C VAL A 111 -1.64 -5.33 1.46
N THR A 112 -1.25 -4.61 2.51
CA THR A 112 -2.07 -4.46 3.72
C THR A 112 -2.91 -3.19 3.58
N CYS A 113 -4.22 -3.33 3.51
CA CYS A 113 -5.14 -2.21 3.43
C CYS A 113 -5.57 -1.76 4.82
N ARG A 114 -5.41 -0.48 5.12
CA ARG A 114 -5.98 0.17 6.28
C ARG A 114 -7.09 1.11 5.81
N CYS A 115 -8.34 0.82 6.18
CA CYS A 115 -9.43 1.74 5.90
C CYS A 115 -9.19 3.06 6.66
N MET A 116 -9.33 4.18 5.96
CA MET A 116 -9.24 5.51 6.56
C MET A 116 -10.42 5.73 7.51
N THR A 117 -10.29 6.68 8.44
CA THR A 117 -11.35 6.99 9.40
C THR A 117 -12.51 7.70 8.70
N ILE A 118 -13.52 6.95 8.38
CA ILE A 118 -14.80 7.35 7.77
C ILE A 118 -15.94 6.76 8.61
N PRO A 119 -17.21 7.13 8.38
CA PRO A 119 -18.34 6.51 9.05
C PRO A 119 -18.29 4.98 8.99
N HIS A 120 -18.82 4.33 10.03
CA HIS A 120 -18.71 2.89 10.22
C HIS A 120 -19.25 2.08 9.03
N GLU A 121 -20.41 2.48 8.48
CA GLU A 121 -21.01 1.82 7.32
C GLU A 121 -20.12 1.88 6.08
N GLU A 122 -19.52 3.04 5.80
CA GLU A 122 -18.57 3.21 4.68
C GLU A 122 -17.26 2.43 4.90
N THR A 123 -16.84 2.29 6.16
CA THR A 123 -15.69 1.44 6.50
C THR A 123 -15.99 -0.03 6.21
N LEU A 124 -17.17 -0.52 6.56
CA LEU A 124 -17.61 -1.89 6.25
C LEU A 124 -17.76 -2.12 4.76
N GLU A 125 -18.30 -1.15 4.03
CA GLU A 125 -18.37 -1.17 2.56
C GLU A 125 -16.96 -1.29 1.97
N SER A 126 -16.01 -0.43 2.38
CA SER A 126 -14.61 -0.49 1.92
C SER A 126 -13.97 -1.86 2.16
N ILE A 127 -14.20 -2.47 3.32
CA ILE A 127 -13.66 -3.80 3.65
C ILE A 127 -14.28 -4.87 2.72
N SER A 128 -15.59 -4.83 2.51
CA SER A 128 -16.29 -5.81 1.67
C SER A 128 -15.84 -5.76 0.21
N LEU A 129 -15.53 -4.56 -0.29
CA LEU A 129 -15.09 -4.35 -1.67
C LEU A 129 -13.63 -4.74 -1.93
N LEU A 130 -12.80 -4.97 -0.91
CA LEU A 130 -11.41 -5.41 -1.08
C LEU A 130 -11.30 -6.75 -1.84
N ALA A 131 -12.30 -7.62 -1.74
CA ALA A 131 -12.33 -8.87 -2.49
C ALA A 131 -12.40 -8.60 -4.01
N GLN A 132 -13.24 -7.65 -4.43
CA GLN A 132 -13.36 -7.25 -5.83
C GLN A 132 -12.09 -6.57 -6.34
N VAL A 133 -11.47 -5.70 -5.51
CA VAL A 133 -10.16 -5.10 -5.86
C VAL A 133 -9.12 -6.18 -6.15
N ARG A 134 -9.06 -7.21 -5.31
CA ARG A 134 -8.13 -8.33 -5.51
C ARG A 134 -8.42 -9.09 -6.80
N GLU A 135 -9.68 -9.33 -7.13
CA GLU A 135 -10.08 -10.00 -8.37
C GLU A 135 -9.65 -9.18 -9.60
N VAL A 136 -9.95 -7.89 -9.63
CA VAL A 136 -9.55 -6.99 -10.73
C VAL A 136 -8.02 -6.90 -10.85
N LEU A 137 -7.31 -6.86 -9.72
CA LEU A 137 -5.86 -6.77 -9.71
C LEU A 137 -5.19 -8.05 -10.23
N ASN A 138 -5.85 -9.21 -10.14
CA ASN A 138 -5.31 -10.51 -10.57
C ASN A 138 -5.71 -10.92 -11.99
N ASN A 139 -6.64 -10.21 -12.60
CA ASN A 139 -7.02 -10.38 -14.00
C ASN A 139 -6.18 -9.46 -14.91
#